data_ca785580edf3f69f983729d4ba995d3b
#
_entry.id   ca785580edf3f69f983729d4ba995d3b
#
_cell.length_a   1.000
_cell.length_b   1.000
_cell.length_c   1.000
_cell.angle_alpha   90.00
_cell.angle_beta   90.00
_cell.angle_gamma   90.00
#
_symmetry.space_group_name_H-M   'P 1'
#
loop_
_entity.id
_entity.type
_entity.pdbx_description
1 polymer ?
#
loop_
_entity_poly.entity_id
_entity_poly.type
_entity_poly.pdbx_seq_one_letter_code
_entity_poly.pdbx_strand_id
1 'polypeptide(L)'
;MDWITGIQRAIDYVEEHLNEELDYDDIARQSASSPFHFQRVFSILCGYTLAEYVRSRRLSAAGLKLASGNAKVIDVAMECGYDSPDSFSKAFRAFHGITPSQARGNGAMLRSFSRLNIKVTLEGGNEMQYRLEEKPAMLLTGYKRRFSGNPLDKGEQDHNFACETRVEQYVLEGMSRIHDTTYTVMTNFSDSGYDFYYAYPLPKWALDDFEDDLGDFAKRYTHLQIPAGLYLVCETERCMFPTALVDALRRRIVTEWLPTSGYVLRNAPEIGVIHWPFEDGNDAVNNSHYVEIWLPVSKAE
;
A
#
# COMPACT_ATOMS: atom_id res chain seq x y z
N MET A 1 19.63 -16.02 4.15
CA MET A 1 20.29 -14.78 3.62
C MET A 1 19.63 -13.62 4.34
N ASP A 2 20.42 -12.65 4.81
CA ASP A 2 19.84 -11.48 5.51
C ASP A 2 19.01 -10.66 4.51
N TRP A 3 17.70 -10.56 4.75
CA TRP A 3 16.76 -9.87 3.88
C TRP A 3 17.08 -8.37 3.72
N ILE A 4 17.66 -7.74 4.76
CA ILE A 4 18.12 -6.34 4.72
C ILE A 4 19.18 -6.17 3.63
N THR A 5 20.17 -7.08 3.61
CA THR A 5 21.20 -7.13 2.56
C THR A 5 20.57 -7.40 1.18
N GLY A 6 19.50 -8.20 1.12
CA GLY A 6 18.73 -8.45 -0.10
C GLY A 6 18.07 -7.18 -0.65
N ILE A 7 17.38 -6.41 0.19
CA ILE A 7 16.78 -5.14 -0.24
C ILE A 7 17.83 -4.12 -0.67
N GLN A 8 18.97 -4.03 0.04
CA GLN A 8 20.05 -3.12 -0.37
C GLN A 8 20.59 -3.48 -1.75
N ARG A 9 20.81 -4.78 -2.04
CA ARG A 9 21.24 -5.23 -3.38
C ARG A 9 20.22 -4.90 -4.47
N ALA A 10 18.93 -5.04 -4.17
CA ALA A 10 17.87 -4.67 -5.11
C ALA A 10 17.88 -3.14 -5.39
N ILE A 11 18.10 -2.32 -4.37
CA ILE A 11 18.26 -0.87 -4.53
C ILE A 11 19.51 -0.55 -5.37
N ASP A 12 20.63 -1.22 -5.09
CA ASP A 12 21.89 -1.04 -5.82
C ASP A 12 21.71 -1.40 -7.30
N TYR A 13 21.04 -2.53 -7.58
CA TYR A 13 20.71 -2.94 -8.94
C TYR A 13 19.85 -1.91 -9.67
N VAL A 14 18.83 -1.37 -9.02
CA VAL A 14 18.00 -0.28 -9.60
C VAL A 14 18.84 0.95 -9.94
N GLU A 15 19.75 1.34 -9.06
CA GLU A 15 20.61 2.51 -9.29
C GLU A 15 21.62 2.31 -10.43
N GLU A 16 22.15 1.10 -10.58
CA GLU A 16 23.06 0.73 -11.65
C GLU A 16 22.38 0.71 -13.02
N HIS A 17 21.08 0.34 -13.06
CA HIS A 17 20.28 0.21 -14.28
C HIS A 17 19.23 1.32 -14.44
N LEU A 18 19.41 2.46 -13.77
CA LEU A 18 18.39 3.51 -13.66
C LEU A 18 17.91 4.06 -15.03
N ASN A 19 18.79 4.06 -16.04
CA ASN A 19 18.48 4.57 -17.38
C ASN A 19 18.05 3.46 -18.36
N GLU A 20 17.88 2.24 -17.90
CA GLU A 20 17.47 1.08 -18.67
C GLU A 20 16.02 0.72 -18.38
N GLU A 21 15.46 -0.19 -19.16
CA GLU A 21 14.17 -0.81 -18.83
C GLU A 21 14.38 -1.75 -17.63
N LEU A 22 13.67 -1.49 -16.53
CA LEU A 22 13.78 -2.25 -15.30
C LEU A 22 12.71 -3.34 -15.25
N ASP A 23 13.13 -4.60 -15.16
CA ASP A 23 12.27 -5.73 -14.89
C ASP A 23 12.14 -5.95 -13.38
N TYR A 24 10.91 -5.94 -12.88
CA TYR A 24 10.62 -6.15 -11.47
C TYR A 24 10.98 -7.55 -10.98
N ASP A 25 10.95 -8.56 -11.86
CA ASP A 25 11.40 -9.92 -11.54
C ASP A 25 12.92 -9.95 -11.31
N ASP A 26 13.69 -9.22 -12.11
CA ASP A 26 15.13 -9.09 -11.93
C ASP A 26 15.49 -8.37 -10.64
N ILE A 27 14.77 -7.30 -10.31
CA ILE A 27 14.95 -6.55 -9.07
C ILE A 27 14.65 -7.45 -7.86
N ALA A 28 13.53 -8.16 -7.88
CA ALA A 28 13.12 -9.05 -6.78
C ALA A 28 14.10 -10.22 -6.58
N ARG A 29 14.66 -10.76 -7.68
CA ARG A 29 15.71 -11.80 -7.61
C ARG A 29 16.95 -11.36 -6.84
N GLN A 30 17.31 -10.06 -6.84
CA GLN A 30 18.43 -9.54 -6.05
C GLN A 30 18.19 -9.70 -4.55
N SER A 31 16.95 -9.66 -4.12
CA SER A 31 16.55 -9.85 -2.72
C SER A 31 16.15 -11.30 -2.39
N ALA A 32 16.27 -12.24 -3.34
CA ALA A 32 15.82 -13.63 -3.22
C ALA A 32 14.33 -13.73 -2.80
N SER A 33 13.49 -12.87 -3.35
CA SER A 33 12.06 -12.82 -3.04
C SER A 33 11.20 -12.77 -4.30
N SER A 34 9.90 -13.03 -4.17
CA SER A 34 8.98 -12.81 -5.27
C SER A 34 8.78 -11.31 -5.54
N PRO A 35 8.46 -10.91 -6.78
CA PRO A 35 8.18 -9.50 -7.11
C PRO A 35 7.11 -8.88 -6.22
N PHE A 36 6.03 -9.60 -5.96
CA PHE A 36 4.96 -9.16 -5.06
C PHE A 36 5.47 -8.88 -3.65
N HIS A 37 6.19 -9.85 -3.07
CA HIS A 37 6.74 -9.72 -1.72
C HIS A 37 7.70 -8.54 -1.64
N PHE A 38 8.65 -8.44 -2.59
CA PHE A 38 9.62 -7.36 -2.63
C PHE A 38 8.95 -5.98 -2.71
N GLN A 39 8.07 -5.77 -3.69
CA GLN A 39 7.38 -4.48 -3.87
C GLN A 39 6.58 -4.10 -2.63
N ARG A 40 5.92 -5.09 -2.02
CA ARG A 40 5.10 -4.88 -0.84
C ARG A 40 5.92 -4.47 0.37
N VAL A 41 6.99 -5.21 0.66
CA VAL A 41 7.92 -4.90 1.74
C VAL A 41 8.61 -3.56 1.50
N PHE A 42 9.10 -3.32 0.25
CA PHE A 42 9.72 -2.06 -0.12
C PHE A 42 8.81 -0.87 0.14
N SER A 43 7.54 -0.93 -0.30
CA SER A 43 6.60 0.17 -0.12
C SER A 43 6.30 0.45 1.35
N ILE A 44 6.17 -0.58 2.19
CA ILE A 44 5.95 -0.43 3.64
C ILE A 44 7.16 0.20 4.32
N LEU A 45 8.38 -0.19 3.93
CA LEU A 45 9.60 0.34 4.54
C LEU A 45 9.91 1.77 4.11
N CYS A 46 9.79 2.05 2.81
CA CYS A 46 10.25 3.29 2.22
C CYS A 46 9.20 4.42 2.23
N GLY A 47 7.91 4.07 2.37
CA GLY A 47 6.83 5.05 2.33
C GLY A 47 6.39 5.45 0.91
N TYR A 48 6.91 4.80 -0.14
CA TYR A 48 6.54 4.99 -1.55
C TYR A 48 6.78 3.70 -2.35
N THR A 49 6.16 3.60 -3.51
CA THR A 49 6.31 2.43 -4.38
C THR A 49 7.68 2.42 -5.04
N LEU A 50 8.10 1.24 -5.53
CA LEU A 50 9.34 1.11 -6.31
C LEU A 50 9.31 1.97 -7.57
N ALA A 51 8.16 2.04 -8.27
CA ALA A 51 7.98 2.89 -9.43
C ALA A 51 8.13 4.39 -9.12
N GLU A 52 7.59 4.84 -7.99
CA GLU A 52 7.76 6.23 -7.53
C GLU A 52 9.21 6.53 -7.19
N TYR A 53 9.93 5.58 -6.60
CA TYR A 53 11.38 5.68 -6.36
C TYR A 53 12.14 5.87 -7.66
N VAL A 54 12.00 4.94 -8.59
CA VAL A 54 12.66 4.96 -9.90
C VAL A 54 12.37 6.27 -10.64
N ARG A 55 11.09 6.67 -10.70
CA ARG A 55 10.66 7.92 -11.34
C ARG A 55 11.34 9.14 -10.72
N SER A 56 11.36 9.22 -9.39
CA SER A 56 11.94 10.36 -8.67
C SER A 56 13.46 10.44 -8.86
N ARG A 57 14.13 9.28 -8.87
CA ARG A 57 15.57 9.18 -9.14
C ARG A 57 15.90 9.61 -10.58
N ARG A 58 15.14 9.10 -11.57
CA ARG A 58 15.30 9.47 -13.00
C ARG A 58 15.10 10.98 -13.21
N LEU A 59 14.04 11.55 -12.64
CA LEU A 59 13.78 12.98 -12.75
C LEU A 59 14.86 13.82 -12.07
N SER A 60 15.37 13.39 -10.92
CA SER A 60 16.49 14.04 -10.23
C SER A 60 17.76 14.06 -11.10
N ALA A 61 18.11 12.91 -11.71
CA ALA A 61 19.24 12.79 -12.63
C ALA A 61 19.05 13.64 -13.91
N ALA A 62 17.81 13.65 -14.46
CA ALA A 62 17.46 14.47 -15.61
C ALA A 62 17.65 15.96 -15.35
N GLY A 63 17.32 16.44 -14.14
CA GLY A 63 17.54 17.83 -13.76
C GLY A 63 19.01 18.23 -13.85
N LEU A 64 19.91 17.41 -13.29
CA LEU A 64 21.37 17.63 -13.37
C LEU A 64 21.88 17.60 -14.81
N LYS A 65 21.40 16.64 -15.62
CA LYS A 65 21.81 16.49 -17.01
C LYS A 65 21.38 17.68 -17.86
N LEU A 66 20.16 18.19 -17.67
CA LEU A 66 19.69 19.39 -18.36
C LEU A 66 20.40 20.65 -17.91
N ALA A 67 20.70 20.80 -16.62
CA ALA A 67 21.43 21.95 -16.08
C ALA A 67 22.86 22.04 -16.62
N SER A 68 23.49 20.92 -17.02
CA SER A 68 24.79 20.93 -17.69
C SER A 68 24.76 21.57 -19.08
N GLY A 69 23.58 21.82 -19.67
CA GLY A 69 23.37 22.52 -20.93
C GLY A 69 23.59 21.72 -22.21
N ASN A 70 24.22 20.54 -22.11
CA ASN A 70 24.68 19.76 -23.28
C ASN A 70 23.64 18.77 -23.82
N ALA A 71 22.57 18.48 -23.07
CA ALA A 71 21.57 17.47 -23.45
C ALA A 71 20.32 18.10 -24.07
N LYS A 72 19.76 17.45 -25.09
CA LYS A 72 18.44 17.81 -25.62
C LYS A 72 17.35 17.26 -24.73
N VAL A 73 16.26 18.02 -24.57
CA VAL A 73 15.13 17.58 -23.70
C VAL A 73 14.53 16.25 -24.17
N ILE A 74 14.46 16.03 -25.49
CA ILE A 74 13.91 14.80 -26.05
C ILE A 74 14.77 13.57 -25.73
N ASP A 75 16.08 13.70 -25.77
CA ASP A 75 17.00 12.59 -25.46
C ASP A 75 16.91 12.23 -23.98
N VAL A 76 16.86 13.24 -23.09
CA VAL A 76 16.68 13.04 -21.66
C VAL A 76 15.32 12.43 -21.30
N ALA A 77 14.27 12.81 -22.05
CA ALA A 77 12.96 12.21 -21.86
C ALA A 77 12.95 10.71 -22.18
N MET A 78 13.58 10.31 -23.27
CA MET A 78 13.72 8.90 -23.67
C MET A 78 14.53 8.11 -22.64
N GLU A 79 15.66 8.64 -22.17
CA GLU A 79 16.47 8.00 -21.13
C GLU A 79 15.73 7.84 -19.79
N CYS A 80 14.78 8.73 -19.51
CA CYS A 80 13.91 8.61 -18.33
C CYS A 80 12.75 7.63 -18.54
N GLY A 81 12.60 7.01 -19.73
CA GLY A 81 11.55 6.04 -20.04
C GLY A 81 10.22 6.68 -20.39
N TYR A 82 10.22 7.91 -20.93
CA TYR A 82 8.99 8.57 -21.39
C TYR A 82 8.86 8.47 -22.91
N ASP A 83 7.69 8.02 -23.38
CA ASP A 83 7.37 7.90 -24.81
C ASP A 83 7.16 9.25 -25.50
N SER A 84 6.94 10.32 -24.73
CA SER A 84 6.74 11.67 -25.30
C SER A 84 7.39 12.77 -24.45
N PRO A 85 7.92 13.82 -25.12
CA PRO A 85 8.45 15.00 -24.45
C PRO A 85 7.41 15.73 -23.58
N ASP A 86 6.13 15.65 -23.94
CA ASP A 86 5.05 16.31 -23.21
C ASP A 86 4.78 15.62 -21.88
N SER A 87 4.72 14.28 -21.86
CA SER A 87 4.58 13.49 -20.63
C SER A 87 5.77 13.70 -19.70
N PHE A 88 6.98 13.69 -20.25
CA PHE A 88 8.19 14.03 -19.52
C PHE A 88 8.12 15.45 -18.93
N SER A 89 7.76 16.45 -19.74
CA SER A 89 7.71 17.85 -19.29
C SER A 89 6.70 18.07 -18.16
N LYS A 90 5.55 17.39 -18.20
CA LYS A 90 4.57 17.41 -17.10
C LYS A 90 5.15 16.79 -15.82
N ALA A 91 5.74 15.61 -15.90
CA ALA A 91 6.35 14.93 -14.76
C ALA A 91 7.54 15.72 -14.20
N PHE A 92 8.40 16.23 -15.06
CA PHE A 92 9.55 17.06 -14.69
C PHE A 92 9.12 18.33 -13.96
N ARG A 93 8.10 19.03 -14.47
CA ARG A 93 7.56 20.22 -13.81
C ARG A 93 6.90 19.89 -12.49
N ALA A 94 6.18 18.79 -12.39
CA ALA A 94 5.59 18.35 -11.12
C ALA A 94 6.68 18.07 -10.08
N PHE A 95 7.80 17.47 -10.49
CA PHE A 95 8.91 17.13 -9.60
C PHE A 95 9.77 18.35 -9.24
N HIS A 96 10.27 19.13 -10.23
CA HIS A 96 11.20 20.23 -10.01
C HIS A 96 10.54 21.59 -9.77
N GLY A 97 9.26 21.75 -10.11
CA GLY A 97 8.53 23.04 -10.06
C GLY A 97 8.79 23.93 -11.29
N ILE A 98 9.72 23.57 -12.16
CA ILE A 98 10.10 24.31 -13.38
C ILE A 98 10.07 23.39 -14.61
N THR A 99 10.03 23.96 -15.81
CA THR A 99 10.05 23.19 -17.05
C THR A 99 11.47 22.69 -17.39
N PRO A 100 11.62 21.60 -18.21
CA PRO A 100 12.91 21.14 -18.68
C PRO A 100 13.75 22.21 -19.40
N SER A 101 13.09 23.11 -20.16
CA SER A 101 13.75 24.22 -20.84
C SER A 101 14.30 25.27 -19.85
N GLN A 102 13.55 25.56 -18.77
CA GLN A 102 14.00 26.44 -17.69
C GLN A 102 15.17 25.84 -16.90
N ALA A 103 15.22 24.52 -16.74
CA ALA A 103 16.32 23.83 -16.06
C ALA A 103 17.67 23.99 -16.77
N ARG A 104 17.67 24.28 -18.06
CA ARG A 104 18.90 24.58 -18.86
C ARG A 104 19.43 26.01 -18.63
N GLY A 105 18.64 26.84 -17.97
CA GLY A 105 19.03 28.22 -17.65
C GLY A 105 20.07 28.26 -16.52
N ASN A 106 20.98 29.23 -16.59
CA ASN A 106 21.97 29.43 -15.53
C ASN A 106 21.26 29.81 -14.20
N GLY A 107 21.62 29.11 -13.12
CA GLY A 107 21.04 29.34 -11.79
C GLY A 107 19.66 28.71 -11.56
N ALA A 108 19.21 27.78 -12.41
CA ALA A 108 17.95 27.07 -12.21
C ALA A 108 17.94 26.32 -10.86
N MET A 109 16.89 26.52 -10.08
CA MET A 109 16.70 25.80 -8.81
C MET A 109 16.06 24.44 -9.08
N LEU A 110 16.79 23.38 -8.77
CA LEU A 110 16.37 21.99 -8.97
C LEU A 110 16.11 21.30 -7.65
N ARG A 111 15.16 20.35 -7.65
CA ARG A 111 14.97 19.42 -6.53
C ARG A 111 15.81 18.17 -6.77
N SER A 112 16.37 17.62 -5.71
CA SER A 112 17.10 16.35 -5.72
C SER A 112 16.35 15.33 -4.89
N PHE A 113 16.27 14.11 -5.41
CA PHE A 113 15.81 12.94 -4.67
C PHE A 113 17.01 12.01 -4.46
N SER A 114 17.42 11.83 -3.21
CA SER A 114 18.62 11.06 -2.88
C SER A 114 18.42 9.56 -3.07
N ARG A 115 19.52 8.85 -3.38
CA ARG A 115 19.53 7.39 -3.35
C ARG A 115 19.19 6.88 -1.94
N LEU A 116 18.39 5.81 -1.88
CA LEU A 116 18.16 5.09 -0.64
C LEU A 116 19.42 4.36 -0.18
N ASN A 117 19.68 4.45 1.11
CA ASN A 117 20.68 3.65 1.79
C ASN A 117 20.08 3.10 3.06
N ILE A 118 20.14 1.79 3.24
CA ILE A 118 19.65 1.14 4.44
C ILE A 118 20.64 1.39 5.58
N LYS A 119 20.13 2.00 6.65
CA LYS A 119 20.88 2.11 7.91
C LYS A 119 20.26 1.13 8.91
N VAL A 120 21.07 0.25 9.43
CA VAL A 120 20.65 -0.68 10.48
C VAL A 120 20.81 0.03 11.82
N THR A 121 19.69 0.28 12.48
CA THR A 121 19.61 0.68 13.89
C THR A 121 19.21 -0.55 14.71
N LEU A 122 19.88 -0.78 15.82
CA LEU A 122 19.44 -1.80 16.77
C LEU A 122 18.25 -1.23 17.56
N GLU A 123 17.07 -1.52 17.04
CA GLU A 123 15.79 -1.28 17.71
C GLU A 123 15.14 -2.64 17.90
N GLY A 124 14.45 -2.86 18.99
CA GLY A 124 13.77 -4.14 19.24
C GLY A 124 13.81 -4.52 20.74
N GLY A 125 13.46 -5.76 21.00
CA GLY A 125 13.27 -6.26 22.36
C GLY A 125 11.88 -5.95 22.91
N ASN A 126 10.98 -5.39 22.07
CA ASN A 126 9.57 -5.22 22.41
C ASN A 126 8.79 -6.49 22.06
N GLU A 127 7.94 -6.91 22.95
CA GLU A 127 7.02 -8.01 22.70
C GLU A 127 5.97 -7.58 21.65
N MET A 128 5.74 -8.44 20.66
CA MET A 128 4.64 -8.30 19.71
C MET A 128 3.74 -9.53 19.84
N GLN A 129 2.49 -9.31 20.16
CA GLN A 129 1.50 -10.39 20.19
C GLN A 129 0.95 -10.62 18.78
N TYR A 130 0.93 -11.88 18.37
CA TYR A 130 0.39 -12.28 17.08
C TYR A 130 -0.21 -13.68 17.13
N ARG A 131 -1.05 -14.00 16.15
CA ARG A 131 -1.60 -15.34 15.94
C ARG A 131 -1.35 -15.74 14.48
N LEU A 132 -1.07 -17.02 14.26
CA LEU A 132 -1.11 -17.63 12.93
C LEU A 132 -2.38 -18.46 12.84
N GLU A 133 -3.28 -18.07 11.95
CA GLU A 133 -4.61 -18.65 11.83
C GLU A 133 -4.91 -19.08 10.41
N GLU A 134 -5.35 -20.33 10.24
CA GLU A 134 -6.00 -20.76 8.99
C GLU A 134 -7.40 -20.15 8.93
N LYS A 135 -7.61 -19.25 7.98
CA LYS A 135 -8.93 -18.65 7.75
C LYS A 135 -9.63 -19.41 6.62
N PRO A 136 -10.91 -19.75 6.78
CA PRO A 136 -11.69 -20.32 5.68
C PRO A 136 -11.91 -19.29 4.58
N ALA A 137 -12.24 -19.75 3.38
CA ALA A 137 -12.71 -18.86 2.33
C ALA A 137 -13.97 -18.12 2.79
N MET A 138 -14.03 -16.82 2.53
CA MET A 138 -15.19 -16.00 2.88
C MET A 138 -15.62 -15.12 1.72
N LEU A 139 -16.91 -14.77 1.68
CA LEU A 139 -17.47 -13.81 0.74
C LEU A 139 -17.77 -12.52 1.50
N LEU A 140 -17.15 -11.43 1.07
CA LEU A 140 -17.44 -10.09 1.55
C LEU A 140 -18.14 -9.29 0.46
N THR A 141 -19.12 -8.50 0.82
CA THR A 141 -19.75 -7.53 -0.08
C THR A 141 -19.34 -6.15 0.34
N GLY A 142 -18.80 -5.37 -0.59
CA GLY A 142 -18.24 -4.07 -0.30
C GLY A 142 -18.31 -3.11 -1.47
N TYR A 143 -18.00 -1.88 -1.21
CA TYR A 143 -17.79 -0.85 -2.21
C TYR A 143 -16.31 -0.48 -2.24
N LYS A 144 -15.82 -0.11 -3.42
CA LYS A 144 -14.38 0.05 -3.63
C LYS A 144 -14.00 1.38 -4.23
N ARG A 145 -12.75 1.75 -3.97
CA ARG A 145 -12.04 2.83 -4.68
C ARG A 145 -10.61 2.40 -4.99
N ARG A 146 -10.12 2.83 -6.13
CA ARG A 146 -8.69 2.74 -6.44
C ARG A 146 -7.95 3.82 -5.66
N PHE A 147 -7.08 3.43 -4.73
CA PHE A 147 -6.17 4.33 -4.02
C PHE A 147 -4.83 4.37 -4.74
N SER A 148 -4.24 5.55 -4.85
CA SER A 148 -2.92 5.76 -5.43
C SER A 148 -1.84 5.74 -4.36
N GLY A 149 -0.61 5.44 -4.77
CA GLY A 149 0.57 5.50 -3.90
C GLY A 149 0.65 4.38 -2.87
N ASN A 150 1.32 4.67 -1.76
CA ASN A 150 1.62 3.72 -0.72
C ASN A 150 0.41 3.49 0.22
N PRO A 151 0.08 2.24 0.57
CA PRO A 151 -0.95 1.94 1.56
C PRO A 151 -0.73 2.52 2.97
N LEU A 152 0.49 2.92 3.31
CA LEU A 152 0.79 3.61 4.58
C LEU A 152 0.50 5.12 4.56
N ASP A 153 0.19 5.69 3.41
CA ASP A 153 -0.13 7.12 3.25
C ASP A 153 -1.55 7.30 2.68
N LYS A 154 -2.48 6.52 3.20
CA LYS A 154 -3.86 6.51 2.72
C LYS A 154 -4.78 7.50 3.44
N GLY A 155 -4.32 8.15 4.50
CA GLY A 155 -5.18 8.87 5.46
C GLY A 155 -6.19 9.83 4.83
N GLU A 156 -5.77 10.70 3.91
CA GLU A 156 -6.69 11.61 3.22
C GLU A 156 -7.63 10.89 2.25
N GLN A 157 -7.11 9.93 1.48
CA GLN A 157 -7.91 9.12 0.53
C GLN A 157 -8.95 8.29 1.28
N ASP A 158 -8.56 7.69 2.41
CA ASP A 158 -9.43 6.88 3.27
C ASP A 158 -10.54 7.75 3.91
N HIS A 159 -10.16 8.90 4.46
CA HIS A 159 -11.11 9.85 5.05
C HIS A 159 -12.14 10.33 4.03
N ASN A 160 -11.70 10.76 2.86
CA ASN A 160 -12.59 11.23 1.80
C ASN A 160 -13.51 10.11 1.31
N PHE A 161 -12.97 8.90 1.14
CA PHE A 161 -13.76 7.74 0.74
C PHE A 161 -14.81 7.38 1.78
N ALA A 162 -14.46 7.34 3.05
CA ALA A 162 -15.40 7.09 4.14
C ALA A 162 -16.51 8.14 4.22
N CYS A 163 -16.18 9.43 4.04
CA CYS A 163 -17.17 10.51 4.07
C CYS A 163 -18.15 10.47 2.88
N GLU A 164 -17.61 10.23 1.67
CA GLU A 164 -18.39 10.22 0.44
C GLU A 164 -19.31 9.01 0.31
N THR A 165 -18.97 7.89 0.95
CA THR A 165 -19.68 6.61 0.84
C THR A 165 -20.46 6.21 2.10
N ARG A 166 -20.85 7.20 2.89
CA ARG A 166 -21.58 6.95 4.14
C ARG A 166 -22.92 6.22 3.95
N VAL A 167 -23.60 6.46 2.85
CA VAL A 167 -24.87 5.79 2.52
C VAL A 167 -24.61 4.30 2.23
N GLU A 168 -23.59 3.99 1.45
CA GLU A 168 -23.17 2.63 1.15
C GLU A 168 -22.80 1.84 2.41
N GLN A 169 -22.14 2.50 3.36
CA GLN A 169 -21.81 1.90 4.66
C GLN A 169 -23.08 1.51 5.44
N TYR A 170 -24.01 2.43 5.61
CA TYR A 170 -25.25 2.16 6.35
C TYR A 170 -26.09 1.05 5.73
N VAL A 171 -26.15 0.96 4.39
CA VAL A 171 -26.87 -0.12 3.70
C VAL A 171 -26.25 -1.47 4.02
N LEU A 172 -24.93 -1.62 3.87
CA LEU A 172 -24.23 -2.88 4.14
C LEU A 172 -24.26 -3.26 5.62
N GLU A 173 -24.07 -2.30 6.51
CA GLU A 173 -24.17 -2.50 7.95
C GLU A 173 -25.56 -3.03 8.35
N GLY A 174 -26.61 -2.39 7.84
CA GLY A 174 -27.98 -2.82 8.07
C GLY A 174 -28.27 -4.23 7.53
N MET A 175 -27.80 -4.56 6.32
CA MET A 175 -27.96 -5.88 5.71
C MET A 175 -27.12 -6.96 6.42
N SER A 176 -25.92 -6.64 6.86
CA SER A 176 -25.04 -7.58 7.56
C SER A 176 -25.51 -7.90 8.97
N ARG A 177 -26.26 -7.00 9.60
CA ARG A 177 -26.65 -7.02 11.02
C ARG A 177 -25.45 -7.01 11.97
N ILE A 178 -24.30 -6.54 11.50
CA ILE A 178 -23.09 -6.38 12.29
C ILE A 178 -22.86 -4.87 12.45
N HIS A 179 -22.97 -4.37 13.68
CA HIS A 179 -22.93 -2.94 13.97
C HIS A 179 -21.64 -2.47 14.65
N ASP A 180 -20.86 -3.43 15.14
CA ASP A 180 -19.64 -3.17 15.92
C ASP A 180 -18.35 -3.56 15.18
N THR A 181 -18.46 -3.97 13.91
CA THR A 181 -17.32 -4.47 13.16
C THR A 181 -17.39 -4.02 11.69
N THR A 182 -16.30 -3.44 11.19
CA THR A 182 -16.13 -3.07 9.79
C THR A 182 -14.91 -3.76 9.20
N TYR A 183 -15.08 -4.36 8.02
CA TYR A 183 -13.98 -4.96 7.27
C TYR A 183 -13.42 -3.96 6.26
N THR A 184 -12.11 -3.79 6.24
CA THR A 184 -11.39 -3.15 5.15
C THR A 184 -10.59 -4.19 4.40
N VAL A 185 -10.54 -4.09 3.09
CA VAL A 185 -9.76 -5.03 2.27
C VAL A 185 -8.88 -4.26 1.30
N MET A 186 -7.63 -4.65 1.23
CA MET A 186 -6.66 -4.14 0.25
C MET A 186 -6.23 -5.28 -0.66
N THR A 187 -6.34 -5.06 -1.97
CA THR A 187 -5.99 -6.05 -2.99
C THR A 187 -5.56 -5.38 -4.30
N ASN A 188 -5.20 -6.17 -5.32
CA ASN A 188 -4.80 -5.69 -6.63
C ASN A 188 -3.70 -4.61 -6.57
N PHE A 189 -2.69 -4.89 -5.73
CA PHE A 189 -1.53 -4.03 -5.59
C PHE A 189 -0.75 -3.93 -6.90
N SER A 190 -0.39 -2.71 -7.29
CA SER A 190 0.44 -2.40 -8.44
C SER A 190 1.24 -1.13 -8.20
N ASP A 191 2.11 -0.77 -9.14
CA ASP A 191 2.91 0.46 -9.07
C ASP A 191 2.06 1.75 -9.02
N SER A 192 0.83 1.69 -9.54
CA SER A 192 -0.09 2.84 -9.54
C SER A 192 -0.99 2.92 -8.31
N GLY A 193 -0.94 1.91 -7.42
CA GLY A 193 -1.77 1.86 -6.22
C GLY A 193 -2.43 0.50 -6.00
N TYR A 194 -3.56 0.48 -5.32
CA TYR A 194 -4.28 -0.72 -4.89
C TYR A 194 -5.77 -0.46 -4.80
N ASP A 195 -6.57 -1.53 -4.84
CA ASP A 195 -8.02 -1.44 -4.59
C ASP A 195 -8.25 -1.50 -3.08
N PHE A 196 -8.95 -0.51 -2.56
CA PHE A 196 -9.37 -0.42 -1.16
C PHE A 196 -10.88 -0.56 -1.06
N TYR A 197 -11.33 -1.39 -0.11
CA TYR A 197 -12.75 -1.66 0.12
C TYR A 197 -13.12 -1.39 1.57
N TYR A 198 -14.33 -0.90 1.77
CA TYR A 198 -15.12 -1.16 2.96
C TYR A 198 -16.09 -2.28 2.64
N ALA A 199 -16.17 -3.32 3.46
CA ALA A 199 -16.91 -4.53 3.16
C ALA A 199 -17.51 -5.18 4.42
N TYR A 200 -18.51 -6.03 4.20
CA TYR A 200 -19.20 -6.75 5.25
C TYR A 200 -19.52 -8.18 4.79
N PRO A 201 -19.48 -9.17 5.69
CA PRO A 201 -20.03 -10.48 5.41
C PRO A 201 -21.54 -10.38 5.43
N LEU A 202 -22.21 -10.68 4.33
CA LEU A 202 -23.66 -10.67 4.27
C LEU A 202 -24.21 -12.07 4.53
N PRO A 203 -25.33 -12.20 5.26
CA PRO A 203 -26.04 -13.46 5.40
C PRO A 203 -26.63 -13.90 4.07
N LYS A 204 -26.88 -15.22 3.93
CA LYS A 204 -27.34 -15.80 2.67
C LYS A 204 -28.61 -15.13 2.12
N TRP A 205 -29.59 -14.85 2.96
CA TRP A 205 -30.83 -14.19 2.55
C TRP A 205 -30.58 -12.81 1.92
N ALA A 206 -29.61 -12.04 2.43
CA ALA A 206 -29.27 -10.74 1.88
C ALA A 206 -28.46 -10.85 0.56
N LEU A 207 -27.79 -11.97 0.32
CA LEU A 207 -27.09 -12.23 -0.93
C LEU A 207 -28.05 -12.76 -2.02
N ASP A 208 -29.02 -13.61 -1.63
CA ASP A 208 -29.96 -14.21 -2.58
C ASP A 208 -30.88 -13.15 -3.23
N ASP A 209 -31.29 -12.12 -2.48
CA ASP A 209 -32.20 -11.06 -2.93
C ASP A 209 -31.48 -9.71 -3.19
N PHE A 210 -30.13 -9.68 -3.21
CA PHE A 210 -29.32 -8.47 -3.21
C PHE A 210 -29.64 -7.50 -4.35
N GLU A 211 -29.77 -8.01 -5.57
CA GLU A 211 -30.06 -7.19 -6.74
C GLU A 211 -31.54 -6.75 -6.77
N ASP A 212 -32.45 -7.61 -6.32
CA ASP A 212 -33.90 -7.33 -6.28
C ASP A 212 -34.18 -6.27 -5.21
N ASP A 213 -33.57 -6.36 -4.03
CA ASP A 213 -33.78 -5.42 -2.94
C ASP A 213 -33.16 -4.04 -3.21
N LEU A 214 -32.01 -3.98 -3.87
CA LEU A 214 -31.26 -2.75 -4.09
C LEU A 214 -31.41 -2.18 -5.52
N GLY A 215 -31.84 -2.97 -6.50
CA GLY A 215 -31.98 -2.53 -7.87
C GLY A 215 -30.70 -1.91 -8.43
N ASP A 216 -30.80 -0.72 -9.03
CA ASP A 216 -29.62 -0.02 -9.57
C ASP A 216 -28.56 0.36 -8.53
N PHE A 217 -28.93 0.45 -7.26
CA PHE A 217 -28.00 0.73 -6.18
C PHE A 217 -27.05 -0.45 -5.92
N ALA A 218 -27.47 -1.69 -6.22
CA ALA A 218 -26.63 -2.89 -6.13
C ALA A 218 -25.34 -2.77 -6.95
N LYS A 219 -25.37 -2.03 -8.08
CA LYS A 219 -24.20 -1.82 -8.95
C LYS A 219 -23.04 -1.05 -8.30
N ARG A 220 -23.28 -0.42 -7.15
CA ARG A 220 -22.25 0.27 -6.37
C ARG A 220 -21.38 -0.67 -5.56
N TYR A 221 -21.81 -1.92 -5.40
CA TYR A 221 -21.13 -2.92 -4.59
C TYR A 221 -20.44 -3.97 -5.45
N THR A 222 -19.52 -4.66 -4.83
CA THR A 222 -18.79 -5.78 -5.45
C THR A 222 -18.73 -6.92 -4.43
N HIS A 223 -19.03 -8.12 -4.87
CA HIS A 223 -18.78 -9.33 -4.09
C HIS A 223 -17.33 -9.73 -4.22
N LEU A 224 -16.63 -9.82 -3.10
CA LEU A 224 -15.21 -10.08 -3.03
C LEU A 224 -14.97 -11.45 -2.38
N GLN A 225 -14.45 -12.40 -3.16
CA GLN A 225 -14.07 -13.72 -2.66
C GLN A 225 -12.69 -13.63 -1.98
N ILE A 226 -12.64 -13.82 -0.68
CA ILE A 226 -11.40 -13.95 0.08
C ILE A 226 -11.01 -15.43 0.10
N PRO A 227 -9.82 -15.81 -0.42
CA PRO A 227 -9.42 -17.20 -0.43
C PRO A 227 -9.07 -17.72 0.96
N ALA A 228 -9.30 -19.00 1.18
CA ALA A 228 -8.81 -19.68 2.38
C ALA A 228 -7.27 -19.65 2.44
N GLY A 229 -6.73 -19.70 3.64
CA GLY A 229 -5.29 -19.84 3.83
C GLY A 229 -4.79 -19.31 5.18
N LEU A 230 -3.49 -19.39 5.33
CA LEU A 230 -2.80 -18.95 6.54
C LEU A 230 -2.66 -17.42 6.55
N TYR A 231 -3.06 -16.83 7.66
CA TYR A 231 -2.93 -15.40 7.94
C TYR A 231 -2.16 -15.17 9.23
N LEU A 232 -1.26 -14.20 9.20
CA LEU A 232 -0.76 -13.55 10.39
C LEU A 232 -1.82 -12.56 10.87
N VAL A 233 -2.26 -12.69 12.11
CA VAL A 233 -3.23 -11.80 12.74
C VAL A 233 -2.54 -11.06 13.88
N CYS A 234 -2.54 -9.73 13.80
CA CYS A 234 -2.03 -8.83 14.82
C CYS A 234 -3.10 -7.81 15.20
N GLU A 235 -3.14 -7.41 16.47
CA GLU A 235 -4.08 -6.42 16.99
C GLU A 235 -3.37 -5.12 17.34
N THR A 236 -4.05 -3.99 17.10
CA THR A 236 -3.62 -2.71 17.69
C THR A 236 -3.92 -2.68 19.18
N GLU A 237 -3.30 -1.75 19.88
CA GLU A 237 -3.75 -1.41 21.23
C GLU A 237 -5.20 -0.89 21.20
N ARG A 238 -5.91 -1.14 22.32
CA ARG A 238 -7.29 -0.67 22.47
C ARG A 238 -7.31 0.81 22.84
N CYS A 239 -7.99 1.59 22.04
CA CYS A 239 -8.14 3.05 22.24
C CYS A 239 -9.35 3.57 21.48
N MET A 240 -9.67 4.85 21.62
CA MET A 240 -10.78 5.50 20.93
C MET A 240 -10.60 5.55 19.39
N PHE A 241 -9.35 5.68 18.91
CA PHE A 241 -9.04 5.83 17.47
C PHE A 241 -7.96 4.84 17.02
N PRO A 242 -8.23 3.52 17.02
CA PRO A 242 -7.21 2.49 16.75
C PRO A 242 -6.71 2.49 15.30
N THR A 243 -7.48 3.05 14.36
CA THR A 243 -7.08 3.15 12.95
C THR A 243 -5.80 3.97 12.75
N ALA A 244 -5.51 4.93 13.64
CA ALA A 244 -4.28 5.69 13.62
C ALA A 244 -3.02 4.84 13.97
N LEU A 245 -3.21 3.69 14.62
CA LEU A 245 -2.12 2.79 15.02
C LEU A 245 -1.78 1.72 13.96
N VAL A 246 -2.63 1.56 12.95
CA VAL A 246 -2.53 0.49 11.94
C VAL A 246 -1.22 0.56 11.17
N ASP A 247 -0.80 1.75 10.74
CA ASP A 247 0.41 1.90 9.93
C ASP A 247 1.68 1.63 10.74
N ALA A 248 1.70 2.04 12.01
CA ALA A 248 2.81 1.71 12.92
C ALA A 248 2.90 0.21 13.17
N LEU A 249 1.76 -0.46 13.44
CA LEU A 249 1.72 -1.91 13.61
C LEU A 249 2.16 -2.65 12.35
N ARG A 250 1.67 -2.24 11.19
CA ARG A 250 2.07 -2.84 9.89
C ARG A 250 3.57 -2.69 9.65
N ARG A 251 4.14 -1.53 9.95
CA ARG A 251 5.59 -1.30 9.84
C ARG A 251 6.34 -2.24 10.78
N ARG A 252 5.93 -2.37 12.04
CA ARG A 252 6.54 -3.29 13.00
C ARG A 252 6.49 -4.75 12.53
N ILE A 253 5.36 -5.21 11.99
CA ILE A 253 5.27 -6.56 11.43
C ILE A 253 6.35 -6.79 10.36
N VAL A 254 6.54 -5.84 9.46
CA VAL A 254 7.50 -5.98 8.36
C VAL A 254 8.96 -5.84 8.83
N THR A 255 9.23 -5.01 9.83
CA THR A 255 10.61 -4.76 10.30
C THR A 255 11.07 -5.72 11.39
N GLU A 256 10.16 -6.16 12.27
CA GLU A 256 10.51 -6.94 13.45
C GLU A 256 10.16 -8.43 13.29
N TRP A 257 8.93 -8.73 12.83
CA TRP A 257 8.44 -10.11 12.77
C TRP A 257 8.82 -10.84 11.48
N LEU A 258 8.50 -10.25 10.34
CA LEU A 258 8.64 -10.91 9.03
C LEU A 258 10.09 -11.39 8.76
N PRO A 259 11.14 -10.61 9.08
CA PRO A 259 12.53 -11.01 8.80
C PRO A 259 13.01 -12.26 9.53
N THR A 260 12.43 -12.54 10.71
CA THR A 260 12.85 -13.63 11.59
C THR A 260 11.86 -14.78 11.68
N SER A 261 10.67 -14.61 11.08
CA SER A 261 9.56 -15.54 11.22
C SER A 261 9.66 -16.81 10.37
N GLY A 262 10.45 -16.79 9.29
CA GLY A 262 10.45 -17.85 8.28
C GLY A 262 9.21 -17.84 7.39
N TYR A 263 8.46 -16.73 7.35
CA TYR A 263 7.29 -16.54 6.50
C TYR A 263 7.53 -15.42 5.48
N VAL A 264 6.77 -15.46 4.39
CA VAL A 264 6.71 -14.42 3.35
C VAL A 264 5.27 -14.02 3.09
N LEU A 265 5.06 -12.78 2.64
CA LEU A 265 3.72 -12.30 2.25
C LEU A 265 3.27 -13.05 0.98
N ARG A 266 2.05 -13.57 1.02
CA ARG A 266 1.38 -14.25 -0.08
C ARG A 266 0.57 -13.23 -0.90
N ASN A 267 0.50 -13.42 -2.21
CA ASN A 267 -0.34 -12.60 -3.08
C ASN A 267 -1.83 -12.94 -2.87
N ALA A 268 -2.42 -12.36 -1.87
CA ALA A 268 -3.83 -12.46 -1.52
C ALA A 268 -4.28 -11.17 -0.83
N PRO A 269 -5.60 -10.93 -0.67
CA PRO A 269 -6.10 -9.73 -0.01
C PRO A 269 -5.61 -9.59 1.43
N GLU A 270 -5.18 -8.39 1.81
CA GLU A 270 -4.97 -8.00 3.20
C GLU A 270 -6.27 -7.49 3.79
N ILE A 271 -6.56 -7.86 5.02
CA ILE A 271 -7.82 -7.53 5.68
C ILE A 271 -7.52 -6.76 6.96
N GLY A 272 -8.23 -5.66 7.15
CA GLY A 272 -8.34 -4.98 8.43
C GLY A 272 -9.73 -5.24 8.99
N VAL A 273 -9.82 -5.69 10.23
CA VAL A 273 -11.09 -5.85 10.93
C VAL A 273 -11.12 -4.83 12.05
N ILE A 274 -11.95 -3.81 11.87
CA ILE A 274 -12.07 -2.72 12.82
C ILE A 274 -13.22 -3.05 13.77
N HIS A 275 -12.92 -3.15 15.07
CA HIS A 275 -13.89 -3.41 16.11
C HIS A 275 -14.25 -2.10 16.82
N TRP A 276 -15.55 -1.79 16.80
CA TRP A 276 -16.15 -0.58 17.35
C TRP A 276 -17.17 -0.91 18.44
N PRO A 277 -16.82 -1.65 19.51
CA PRO A 277 -17.79 -1.92 20.57
C PRO A 277 -18.32 -0.59 21.11
N PHE A 278 -19.64 -0.50 21.22
CA PHE A 278 -20.30 0.70 21.73
C PHE A 278 -21.33 0.34 22.79
N GLU A 279 -21.32 1.07 23.89
CA GLU A 279 -22.31 0.95 24.97
C GLU A 279 -22.61 2.36 25.49
N ASP A 280 -23.89 2.74 25.46
CA ASP A 280 -24.28 4.08 25.89
C ASP A 280 -23.93 4.35 27.36
N GLY A 281 -23.22 5.45 27.59
CA GLY A 281 -22.76 5.85 28.92
C GLY A 281 -21.60 5.01 29.50
N ASN A 282 -21.00 4.10 28.70
CA ASN A 282 -19.84 3.31 29.14
C ASN A 282 -18.56 3.70 28.41
N ASP A 283 -17.83 4.68 28.95
CA ASP A 283 -16.58 5.18 28.36
C ASP A 283 -15.50 4.09 28.26
N ALA A 284 -15.51 3.09 29.15
CA ALA A 284 -14.53 2.00 29.10
C ALA A 284 -14.73 1.14 27.85
N VAL A 285 -15.97 0.83 27.47
CA VAL A 285 -16.32 0.13 26.23
C VAL A 285 -16.01 1.02 25.02
N ASN A 286 -16.46 2.27 25.05
CA ASN A 286 -16.28 3.22 23.93
C ASN A 286 -14.81 3.59 23.66
N ASN A 287 -13.90 3.35 24.61
CA ASN A 287 -12.45 3.51 24.45
C ASN A 287 -11.72 2.18 24.22
N SER A 288 -12.43 1.08 23.99
CA SER A 288 -11.84 -0.26 23.80
C SER A 288 -11.80 -0.70 22.32
N HIS A 289 -11.94 0.24 21.40
CA HIS A 289 -11.85 -0.04 19.96
C HIS A 289 -10.46 -0.58 19.60
N TYR A 290 -10.38 -1.49 18.62
CA TYR A 290 -9.12 -2.02 18.11
C TYR A 290 -9.27 -2.47 16.65
N VAL A 291 -8.14 -2.68 15.99
CA VAL A 291 -8.08 -3.21 14.63
C VAL A 291 -7.27 -4.50 14.65
N GLU A 292 -7.82 -5.56 14.07
CA GLU A 292 -7.03 -6.70 13.65
C GLU A 292 -6.50 -6.45 12.24
N ILE A 293 -5.22 -6.73 12.03
CA ILE A 293 -4.60 -6.77 10.71
C ILE A 293 -4.36 -8.24 10.36
N TRP A 294 -4.96 -8.71 9.27
CA TRP A 294 -4.76 -10.05 8.75
C TRP A 294 -3.88 -9.97 7.49
N LEU A 295 -2.63 -10.37 7.61
CA LEU A 295 -1.69 -10.43 6.49
C LEU A 295 -1.61 -11.88 5.98
N PRO A 296 -1.88 -12.11 4.68
CA PRO A 296 -1.77 -13.44 4.11
C PRO A 296 -0.30 -13.85 4.04
N VAL A 297 0.05 -15.00 4.63
CA VAL A 297 1.43 -15.49 4.69
C VAL A 297 1.55 -16.93 4.23
N SER A 298 2.75 -17.31 3.79
CA SER A 298 3.17 -18.69 3.56
C SER A 298 4.57 -18.90 4.12
N LYS A 299 4.94 -20.15 4.39
CA LYS A 299 6.32 -20.46 4.75
C LYS A 299 7.26 -20.07 3.62
N ALA A 300 8.39 -19.48 3.97
CA ALA A 300 9.50 -19.29 3.03
C ALA A 300 10.02 -20.67 2.58
N GLU A 301 10.28 -20.85 1.29
CA GLU A 301 10.88 -22.06 0.72
C GLU A 301 12.37 -22.20 1.06
#